data_a1074dbc2b4ca965ee7b46a80f1d6366
#
_entry.id   a1074dbc2b4ca965ee7b46a80f1d6366
#
_cell.length_a   1.000
_cell.length_b   1.000
_cell.length_c   1.000
_cell.angle_alpha   90.00
_cell.angle_beta   90.00
_cell.angle_gamma   90.00
#
_symmetry.space_group_name_H-M   'P 1'
#
loop_
_entity.id
_entity.type
_entity.pdbx_description
1 polymer ?
#
loop_
_entity_poly.entity_id
_entity_poly.type
_entity_poly.pdbx_seq_one_letter_code
_entity_poly.pdbx_strand_id
1 'polypeptide(L)'
;MLSSKLSYNYMMIAPHHLATKTGSDILKEGGNVVEAMIASAAMISVVYPHMNSMGGDNFWLISDKNKNIHAIDSCGPASNNINIDFYKKLGFNSIPSRGPLSALTVPGAVAGWKLAYDFSVKNLGGKIPISRLLFDAEQAAKEGIAVTKTLRNNLKSKLNQLVEVVGFKDIYLKNGKIPNVGDRLIIPKLSNTFSLLIKNGLQDFYSGDVFRKIISDLDILGSPLNLSLIHISEPTRPY
;
A
#
# COMPACT_ATOMS: atom_id res chain seq x y z
N MET A 1 -11.72 29.46 -13.13
CA MET A 1 -10.76 30.02 -12.16
C MET A 1 -10.40 28.92 -11.16
N LEU A 2 -9.12 28.55 -11.06
CA LEU A 2 -8.63 27.68 -9.99
C LEU A 2 -8.54 28.52 -8.71
N SER A 3 -9.43 28.31 -7.75
CA SER A 3 -9.35 28.99 -6.46
C SER A 3 -8.39 28.24 -5.55
N SER A 4 -7.38 28.92 -5.01
CA SER A 4 -6.52 28.39 -3.96
C SER A 4 -7.35 28.10 -2.70
N LYS A 5 -7.14 26.95 -2.09
CA LYS A 5 -7.72 26.63 -0.78
C LYS A 5 -6.76 27.06 0.31
N LEU A 6 -7.28 27.76 1.31
CA LEU A 6 -6.52 28.26 2.45
C LEU A 6 -7.08 27.67 3.74
N SER A 7 -6.21 27.41 4.71
CA SER A 7 -6.59 26.96 6.04
C SER A 7 -5.66 27.57 7.09
N TYR A 8 -6.21 27.89 8.26
CA TYR A 8 -5.42 28.42 9.39
C TYR A 8 -4.78 27.31 10.23
N ASN A 9 -5.37 26.12 10.27
CA ASN A 9 -4.92 25.07 11.19
C ASN A 9 -4.07 24.01 10.49
N TYR A 10 -4.61 23.41 9.45
CA TYR A 10 -3.93 22.37 8.67
C TYR A 10 -4.55 22.22 7.28
N MET A 11 -3.84 21.56 6.40
CA MET A 11 -4.36 21.15 5.11
C MET A 11 -3.97 19.70 4.85
N MET A 12 -4.93 18.92 4.34
CA MET A 12 -4.72 17.54 3.93
C MET A 12 -5.13 17.38 2.48
N ILE A 13 -4.25 16.79 1.66
CA ILE A 13 -4.49 16.56 0.24
C ILE A 13 -4.10 15.13 -0.11
N ALA A 14 -4.96 14.44 -0.83
CA ALA A 14 -4.70 13.11 -1.36
C ALA A 14 -5.44 12.92 -2.70
N PRO A 15 -5.05 11.96 -3.55
CA PRO A 15 -5.70 11.70 -4.84
C PRO A 15 -7.17 11.25 -4.74
N HIS A 16 -7.62 10.83 -3.55
CA HIS A 16 -8.99 10.39 -3.31
C HIS A 16 -9.58 11.04 -2.07
N HIS A 17 -10.83 11.50 -2.15
CA HIS A 17 -11.50 12.25 -1.06
C HIS A 17 -11.56 11.47 0.27
N LEU A 18 -11.74 10.14 0.23
CA LEU A 18 -11.73 9.32 1.45
C LEU A 18 -10.35 9.32 2.12
N ALA A 19 -9.26 9.27 1.36
CA ALA A 19 -7.92 9.37 1.92
C ALA A 19 -7.64 10.75 2.52
N THR A 20 -8.11 11.83 1.87
CA THR A 20 -8.05 13.18 2.42
C THR A 20 -8.87 13.28 3.72
N LYS A 21 -10.09 12.70 3.72
CA LYS A 21 -10.95 12.69 4.90
C LYS A 21 -10.29 11.96 6.08
N THR A 22 -9.80 10.74 5.84
CA THR A 22 -9.14 9.93 6.88
C THR A 22 -7.96 10.68 7.51
N GLY A 23 -7.04 11.24 6.71
CA GLY A 23 -5.93 12.03 7.25
C GLY A 23 -6.39 13.27 8.00
N SER A 24 -7.42 13.97 7.49
CA SER A 24 -8.02 15.13 8.18
C SER A 24 -8.65 14.75 9.52
N ASP A 25 -9.28 13.60 9.62
CA ASP A 25 -9.90 13.15 10.88
C ASP A 25 -8.84 12.83 11.94
N ILE A 26 -7.71 12.22 11.56
CA ILE A 26 -6.56 12.04 12.46
C ILE A 26 -6.02 13.38 12.97
N LEU A 27 -5.91 14.40 12.11
CA LEU A 27 -5.50 15.76 12.55
C LEU A 27 -6.48 16.37 13.54
N LYS A 28 -7.80 16.18 13.34
CA LYS A 28 -8.85 16.64 14.28
C LYS A 28 -8.79 15.91 15.62
N GLU A 29 -8.42 14.63 15.61
CA GLU A 29 -8.23 13.83 16.82
C GLU A 29 -6.96 14.21 17.60
N GLY A 30 -6.19 15.17 17.08
CA GLY A 30 -4.97 15.69 17.71
C GLY A 30 -3.73 14.88 17.33
N GLY A 31 -3.78 14.09 16.27
CA GLY A 31 -2.63 13.48 15.64
C GLY A 31 -1.79 14.52 14.91
N ASN A 32 -0.52 14.20 14.66
CA ASN A 32 0.36 15.04 13.87
C ASN A 32 0.30 14.72 12.37
N VAL A 33 1.02 15.50 11.56
CA VAL A 33 0.99 15.39 10.10
C VAL A 33 1.46 14.03 9.58
N VAL A 34 2.41 13.38 10.26
CA VAL A 34 2.93 12.07 9.87
C VAL A 34 1.91 10.98 10.16
N GLU A 35 1.27 11.01 11.32
CA GLU A 35 0.17 10.10 11.68
C GLU A 35 -0.99 10.24 10.69
N ALA A 36 -1.37 11.46 10.34
CA ALA A 36 -2.39 11.73 9.34
C ALA A 36 -2.04 11.16 7.95
N MET A 37 -0.76 11.30 7.54
CA MET A 37 -0.30 10.75 6.26
C MET A 37 -0.23 9.23 6.25
N ILE A 38 0.10 8.57 7.36
CA ILE A 38 0.04 7.10 7.47
C ILE A 38 -1.39 6.61 7.28
N ALA A 39 -2.35 7.21 7.98
CA ALA A 39 -3.76 6.84 7.84
C ALA A 39 -4.29 7.08 6.41
N SER A 40 -3.88 8.19 5.79
CA SER A 40 -4.19 8.50 4.39
C SER A 40 -3.55 7.51 3.43
N ALA A 41 -2.29 7.10 3.65
CA ALA A 41 -1.59 6.11 2.83
C ALA A 41 -2.22 4.72 2.96
N ALA A 42 -2.66 4.32 4.14
CA ALA A 42 -3.45 3.11 4.34
C ALA A 42 -4.76 3.17 3.55
N MET A 43 -5.52 4.26 3.68
CA MET A 43 -6.78 4.44 2.97
C MET A 43 -6.58 4.48 1.44
N ILE A 44 -5.53 5.15 0.93
CA ILE A 44 -5.30 5.24 -0.53
C ILE A 44 -5.01 3.88 -1.14
N SER A 45 -4.39 2.95 -0.41
CA SER A 45 -4.16 1.58 -0.86
C SER A 45 -5.45 0.77 -1.07
N VAL A 46 -6.55 1.20 -0.44
CA VAL A 46 -7.89 0.61 -0.60
C VAL A 46 -8.66 1.31 -1.71
N VAL A 47 -8.73 2.65 -1.67
CA VAL A 47 -9.64 3.43 -2.53
C VAL A 47 -9.07 3.78 -3.90
N TYR A 48 -7.75 3.61 -4.08
CA TYR A 48 -7.05 3.94 -5.32
C TYR A 48 -6.11 2.79 -5.77
N PRO A 49 -6.63 1.54 -5.83
CA PRO A 49 -5.81 0.32 -5.95
C PRO A 49 -5.12 0.17 -7.30
N HIS A 50 -5.52 0.96 -8.32
CA HIS A 50 -4.89 0.97 -9.63
C HIS A 50 -3.60 1.80 -9.69
N MET A 51 -3.25 2.52 -8.62
CA MET A 51 -2.06 3.37 -8.53
C MET A 51 -1.28 3.16 -7.23
N ASN A 52 -1.88 2.49 -6.24
CA ASN A 52 -1.27 2.38 -4.91
C ASN A 52 -1.57 1.04 -4.25
N SER A 53 -0.64 0.52 -3.45
CA SER A 53 -0.86 -0.70 -2.69
C SER A 53 0.12 -0.83 -1.53
N MET A 54 -0.17 -1.71 -0.56
CA MET A 54 0.79 -2.14 0.46
C MET A 54 1.94 -2.98 -0.12
N GLY A 55 1.75 -3.54 -1.31
CA GLY A 55 2.77 -4.34 -2.02
C GLY A 55 3.74 -3.50 -2.85
N GLY A 56 3.68 -2.18 -2.77
CA GLY A 56 4.56 -1.26 -3.50
C GLY A 56 5.61 -0.61 -2.60
N ASP A 57 6.13 0.50 -3.09
CA ASP A 57 7.11 1.35 -2.41
C ASP A 57 6.46 2.65 -1.94
N ASN A 58 7.14 3.39 -1.07
CA ASN A 58 6.81 4.78 -0.80
C ASN A 58 8.05 5.61 -0.43
N PHE A 59 7.85 6.92 -0.50
CA PHE A 59 8.87 7.91 -0.19
C PHE A 59 8.27 8.96 0.72
N TRP A 60 9.03 9.38 1.74
CA TRP A 60 8.60 10.40 2.67
C TRP A 60 9.55 11.56 2.66
N LEU A 61 8.99 12.76 2.61
CA LEU A 61 9.68 14.00 2.91
C LEU A 61 8.93 14.69 4.05
N ILE A 62 9.58 14.80 5.19
CA ILE A 62 9.00 15.35 6.41
C ILE A 62 9.79 16.59 6.78
N SER A 63 9.12 17.74 6.86
CA SER A 63 9.72 18.97 7.40
C SER A 63 9.26 19.15 8.85
N ASP A 64 10.21 19.26 9.78
CA ASP A 64 9.91 19.54 11.17
C ASP A 64 9.70 21.04 11.43
N LYS A 65 9.35 21.42 12.66
CA LYS A 65 9.14 22.82 13.07
C LYS A 65 10.39 23.70 12.94
N ASN A 66 11.57 23.11 12.90
CA ASN A 66 12.85 23.80 12.75
C ASN A 66 13.26 23.89 11.27
N LYS A 67 12.38 23.46 10.34
CA LYS A 67 12.62 23.37 8.90
C LYS A 67 13.68 22.34 8.48
N ASN A 68 14.06 21.42 9.37
CA ASN A 68 14.88 20.30 8.96
C ASN A 68 14.05 19.34 8.09
N ILE A 69 14.68 18.84 7.03
CA ILE A 69 14.06 17.89 6.12
C ILE A 69 14.57 16.49 6.46
N HIS A 70 13.63 15.60 6.68
CA HIS A 70 13.87 14.17 6.91
C HIS A 70 13.29 13.39 5.73
N ALA A 71 14.09 12.51 5.16
CA ALA A 71 13.67 11.65 4.04
C ALA A 71 13.66 10.19 4.48
N ILE A 72 12.67 9.42 4.00
CA ILE A 72 12.65 7.97 4.11
C ILE A 72 12.49 7.43 2.71
N ASP A 73 13.44 6.61 2.28
CA ASP A 73 13.35 5.81 1.07
C ASP A 73 12.89 4.40 1.46
N SER A 74 11.73 4.01 0.96
CA SER A 74 11.13 2.71 1.20
C SER A 74 10.99 1.91 -0.10
N CYS A 75 12.01 1.96 -0.93
CA CYS A 75 12.21 1.01 -2.02
C CYS A 75 12.72 -0.30 -1.46
N GLY A 76 12.02 -1.38 -1.73
CA GLY A 76 12.51 -2.71 -1.37
C GLY A 76 13.63 -3.19 -2.31
N PRO A 77 14.62 -3.93 -1.80
CA PRO A 77 15.65 -4.55 -2.61
C PRO A 77 15.09 -5.64 -3.52
N ALA A 78 15.78 -5.91 -4.61
CA ALA A 78 15.47 -7.02 -5.48
C ALA A 78 15.79 -8.36 -4.80
N SER A 79 15.02 -9.40 -5.12
CA SER A 79 15.31 -10.75 -4.66
C SER A 79 16.65 -11.25 -5.27
N ASN A 80 17.43 -11.99 -4.47
CA ASN A 80 18.67 -12.62 -4.92
C ASN A 80 18.45 -13.68 -6.01
N ASN A 81 17.22 -14.18 -6.17
CA ASN A 81 16.87 -15.16 -7.19
C ASN A 81 16.59 -14.53 -8.57
N ILE A 82 16.55 -13.20 -8.65
CA ILE A 82 16.26 -12.49 -9.90
C ILE A 82 17.55 -12.34 -10.69
N ASN A 83 17.60 -13.07 -11.81
CA ASN A 83 18.67 -12.96 -12.81
C ASN A 83 18.15 -13.33 -14.19
N ILE A 84 18.94 -13.03 -15.21
CA ILE A 84 18.58 -13.28 -16.62
C ILE A 84 18.32 -14.76 -16.88
N ASP A 85 19.12 -15.66 -16.29
CA ASP A 85 19.00 -17.10 -16.52
C ASP A 85 17.71 -17.68 -15.93
N PHE A 86 17.21 -17.14 -14.81
CA PHE A 86 15.92 -17.51 -14.26
C PHE A 86 14.79 -17.31 -15.30
N TYR A 87 14.72 -16.15 -15.92
CA TYR A 87 13.70 -15.87 -16.93
C TYR A 87 13.89 -16.63 -18.24
N LYS A 88 15.14 -16.78 -18.70
CA LYS A 88 15.46 -17.57 -19.89
C LYS A 88 15.07 -19.04 -19.76
N LYS A 89 15.32 -19.66 -18.59
CA LYS A 89 14.89 -21.03 -18.28
C LYS A 89 13.39 -21.22 -18.34
N LEU A 90 12.63 -20.18 -18.03
CA LEU A 90 11.16 -20.14 -18.13
C LEU A 90 10.65 -19.78 -19.55
N GLY A 91 11.55 -19.59 -20.51
CA GLY A 91 11.21 -19.25 -21.91
C GLY A 91 10.94 -17.77 -22.17
N PHE A 92 11.29 -16.88 -21.23
CA PHE A 92 11.09 -15.45 -21.39
C PHE A 92 12.33 -14.74 -21.90
N ASN A 93 12.16 -13.85 -22.89
CA ASN A 93 13.21 -12.95 -23.39
C ASN A 93 13.26 -11.61 -22.64
N SER A 94 12.24 -11.31 -21.86
CA SER A 94 12.13 -10.11 -21.01
C SER A 94 11.27 -10.43 -19.78
N ILE A 95 11.42 -9.63 -18.74
CA ILE A 95 10.57 -9.77 -17.54
C ILE A 95 9.10 -9.54 -17.92
N PRO A 96 8.19 -10.45 -17.54
CA PRO A 96 6.76 -10.27 -17.78
C PRO A 96 6.25 -8.96 -17.15
N SER A 97 5.38 -8.25 -17.82
CA SER A 97 4.87 -6.96 -17.33
C SER A 97 3.80 -7.10 -16.25
N ARG A 98 3.27 -8.29 -16.02
CA ARG A 98 2.19 -8.58 -15.06
C ARG A 98 2.34 -9.97 -14.45
N GLY A 99 1.70 -10.14 -13.31
CA GLY A 99 1.63 -11.41 -12.60
C GLY A 99 2.81 -11.67 -11.65
N PRO A 100 2.87 -12.86 -11.04
CA PRO A 100 3.83 -13.17 -9.98
C PRO A 100 5.29 -13.13 -10.42
N LEU A 101 5.56 -13.39 -11.70
CA LEU A 101 6.93 -13.32 -12.27
C LEU A 101 7.43 -11.88 -12.44
N SER A 102 6.57 -10.88 -12.34
CA SER A 102 6.95 -9.45 -12.35
C SER A 102 7.11 -8.85 -10.95
N ALA A 103 6.89 -9.63 -9.90
CA ALA A 103 7.16 -9.22 -8.52
C ALA A 103 8.66 -9.37 -8.24
N LEU A 104 9.41 -8.29 -8.36
CA LEU A 104 10.88 -8.31 -8.35
C LEU A 104 11.48 -7.87 -7.03
N THR A 105 10.81 -6.93 -6.35
CA THR A 105 11.34 -6.26 -5.15
C THR A 105 10.48 -6.55 -3.94
N VAL A 106 11.12 -6.52 -2.78
CA VAL A 106 10.42 -6.59 -1.48
C VAL A 106 9.47 -5.40 -1.38
N PRO A 107 8.20 -5.59 -1.01
CA PRO A 107 7.29 -4.49 -0.77
C PRO A 107 7.79 -3.57 0.35
N GLY A 108 8.11 -2.31 0.06
CA GLY A 108 8.67 -1.37 1.04
C GLY A 108 7.65 -0.50 1.75
N ALA A 109 6.42 -0.37 1.21
CA ALA A 109 5.45 0.61 1.67
C ALA A 109 5.12 0.53 3.17
N VAL A 110 4.88 -0.67 3.71
CA VAL A 110 4.52 -0.87 5.13
C VAL A 110 5.72 -0.60 6.05
N ALA A 111 6.95 -0.91 5.62
CA ALA A 111 8.16 -0.55 6.35
C ALA A 111 8.33 0.98 6.41
N GLY A 112 8.05 1.68 5.32
CA GLY A 112 8.05 3.14 5.31
C GLY A 112 7.00 3.73 6.27
N TRP A 113 5.80 3.14 6.37
CA TRP A 113 4.82 3.55 7.39
C TRP A 113 5.35 3.35 8.80
N LYS A 114 6.03 2.20 9.04
CA LYS A 114 6.63 1.92 10.35
C LYS A 114 7.70 2.93 10.71
N LEU A 115 8.65 3.21 9.81
CA LEU A 115 9.71 4.20 10.06
C LEU A 115 9.14 5.60 10.27
N ALA A 116 8.15 6.01 9.46
CA ALA A 116 7.48 7.29 9.63
C ALA A 116 6.75 7.36 10.98
N TYR A 117 6.12 6.27 11.40
CA TYR A 117 5.47 6.20 12.71
C TYR A 117 6.47 6.31 13.85
N ASP A 118 7.56 5.53 13.81
CA ASP A 118 8.62 5.59 14.82
C ASP A 118 9.24 7.01 14.91
N PHE A 119 9.46 7.64 13.74
CA PHE A 119 9.90 9.04 13.67
C PHE A 119 8.88 9.98 14.30
N SER A 120 7.61 9.81 14.00
CA SER A 120 6.51 10.60 14.57
C SER A 120 6.48 10.53 16.08
N VAL A 121 6.51 9.33 16.64
CA VAL A 121 6.52 9.11 18.11
C VAL A 121 7.75 9.75 18.75
N LYS A 122 8.94 9.52 18.18
CA LYS A 122 10.19 9.97 18.76
C LYS A 122 10.40 11.49 18.64
N ASN A 123 10.01 12.11 17.53
CA ASN A 123 10.43 13.47 17.19
C ASN A 123 9.28 14.49 17.14
N LEU A 124 8.04 14.03 16.92
CA LEU A 124 6.88 14.91 16.70
C LEU A 124 5.78 14.75 17.76
N GLY A 125 6.03 13.97 18.81
CA GLY A 125 5.05 13.73 19.87
C GLY A 125 3.84 12.93 19.40
N GLY A 126 4.04 12.01 18.46
CA GLY A 126 2.99 11.11 17.96
C GLY A 126 2.41 10.27 19.09
N LYS A 127 1.07 10.16 19.13
CA LYS A 127 0.33 9.49 20.19
C LYS A 127 -0.84 8.65 19.71
N ILE A 128 -1.20 8.80 18.44
CA ILE A 128 -2.30 8.01 17.86
C ILE A 128 -1.80 6.59 17.58
N PRO A 129 -2.42 5.54 18.13
CA PRO A 129 -1.94 4.19 17.93
C PRO A 129 -2.13 3.72 16.49
N ILE A 130 -1.25 2.83 16.02
CA ILE A 130 -1.32 2.24 14.68
C ILE A 130 -2.70 1.63 14.39
N SER A 131 -3.32 1.00 15.40
CA SER A 131 -4.67 0.45 15.27
C SER A 131 -5.69 1.49 14.81
N ARG A 132 -5.63 2.72 15.36
CA ARG A 132 -6.51 3.82 14.94
C ARG A 132 -6.15 4.32 13.53
N LEU A 133 -4.86 4.43 13.20
CA LEU A 133 -4.40 4.91 11.90
C LEU A 133 -4.83 3.97 10.75
N LEU A 134 -4.93 2.68 10.99
CA LEU A 134 -5.32 1.69 9.99
C LEU A 134 -6.82 1.37 9.97
N PHE A 135 -7.56 1.76 11.00
CA PHE A 135 -8.96 1.38 11.20
C PHE A 135 -9.87 1.75 10.02
N ASP A 136 -9.81 3.01 9.56
CA ASP A 136 -10.69 3.47 8.48
C ASP A 136 -10.42 2.72 7.16
N ALA A 137 -9.16 2.38 6.88
CA ALA A 137 -8.78 1.59 5.71
C ALA A 137 -9.30 0.14 5.81
N GLU A 138 -9.19 -0.47 6.99
CA GLU A 138 -9.77 -1.79 7.26
C GLU A 138 -11.26 -1.80 7.01
N GLN A 139 -12.00 -0.83 7.58
CA GLN A 139 -13.45 -0.72 7.42
C GLN A 139 -13.84 -0.48 5.95
N ALA A 140 -13.12 0.40 5.25
CA ALA A 140 -13.37 0.65 3.83
C ALA A 140 -13.17 -0.61 2.97
N ALA A 141 -12.15 -1.41 3.24
CA ALA A 141 -11.92 -2.68 2.56
C ALA A 141 -13.01 -3.71 2.88
N LYS A 142 -13.50 -3.74 4.12
CA LYS A 142 -14.54 -4.66 4.63
C LYS A 142 -15.94 -4.31 4.13
N GLU A 143 -16.31 -3.05 4.26
CA GLU A 143 -17.66 -2.59 3.92
C GLU A 143 -17.80 -2.29 2.43
N GLY A 144 -16.69 -2.03 1.76
CA GLY A 144 -16.60 -1.73 0.34
C GLY A 144 -16.56 -0.25 0.02
N ILE A 145 -15.96 0.02 -1.12
CA ILE A 145 -15.77 1.37 -1.69
C ILE A 145 -16.56 1.51 -2.99
N ALA A 146 -16.89 2.74 -3.35
CA ALA A 146 -17.52 3.01 -4.64
C ALA A 146 -16.47 2.94 -5.76
N VAL A 147 -16.78 2.20 -6.82
CA VAL A 147 -15.95 2.17 -8.03
C VAL A 147 -15.95 3.55 -8.68
N THR A 148 -14.78 4.17 -8.76
CA THR A 148 -14.62 5.47 -9.40
C THR A 148 -14.54 5.35 -10.92
N LYS A 149 -14.79 6.45 -11.63
CA LYS A 149 -14.61 6.52 -13.09
C LYS A 149 -13.18 6.15 -13.50
N THR A 150 -12.19 6.63 -12.73
CA THR A 150 -10.77 6.36 -12.98
C THR A 150 -10.46 4.87 -12.82
N LEU A 151 -10.89 4.25 -11.72
CA LEU A 151 -10.71 2.81 -11.49
C LEU A 151 -11.34 2.00 -12.63
N ARG A 152 -12.62 2.27 -12.96
CA ARG A 152 -13.32 1.57 -14.05
C ARG A 152 -12.60 1.71 -15.39
N ASN A 153 -12.12 2.90 -15.73
CA ASN A 153 -11.40 3.12 -16.98
C ASN A 153 -10.07 2.36 -17.02
N ASN A 154 -9.33 2.33 -15.91
CA ASN A 154 -8.09 1.53 -15.80
C ASN A 154 -8.38 0.04 -15.91
N LEU A 155 -9.40 -0.49 -15.24
CA LEU A 155 -9.83 -1.89 -15.39
C LEU A 155 -10.15 -2.21 -16.85
N LYS A 156 -10.89 -1.34 -17.54
CA LYS A 156 -11.24 -1.53 -18.95
C LYS A 156 -10.00 -1.53 -19.85
N SER A 157 -9.09 -0.57 -19.68
CA SER A 157 -7.91 -0.43 -20.54
C SER A 157 -6.85 -1.52 -20.32
N LYS A 158 -6.84 -2.14 -19.13
CA LYS A 158 -5.84 -3.16 -18.73
C LYS A 158 -6.42 -4.57 -18.63
N LEU A 159 -7.71 -4.77 -18.92
CA LEU A 159 -8.38 -6.06 -18.74
C LEU A 159 -7.62 -7.21 -19.41
N ASN A 160 -7.23 -7.05 -20.68
CA ASN A 160 -6.54 -8.10 -21.44
C ASN A 160 -5.17 -8.47 -20.84
N GLN A 161 -4.53 -7.55 -20.09
CA GLN A 161 -3.25 -7.80 -19.42
C GLN A 161 -3.41 -8.42 -18.04
N LEU A 162 -4.58 -8.26 -17.42
CA LEU A 162 -4.81 -8.60 -16.02
C LEU A 162 -5.75 -9.79 -15.83
N VAL A 163 -6.59 -10.10 -16.82
CA VAL A 163 -7.66 -11.09 -16.68
C VAL A 163 -7.13 -12.49 -16.36
N GLU A 164 -5.93 -12.85 -16.80
CA GLU A 164 -5.28 -14.12 -16.49
C GLU A 164 -4.35 -14.05 -15.26
N VAL A 165 -4.21 -12.89 -14.64
CA VAL A 165 -3.45 -12.76 -13.38
C VAL A 165 -4.29 -13.33 -12.24
N VAL A 166 -3.71 -14.27 -11.51
CA VAL A 166 -4.36 -14.95 -10.39
C VAL A 166 -4.90 -13.95 -9.37
N GLY A 167 -6.16 -14.13 -8.97
CA GLY A 167 -6.85 -13.27 -8.01
C GLY A 167 -7.46 -11.98 -8.60
N PHE A 168 -7.09 -11.58 -9.83
CA PHE A 168 -7.63 -10.35 -10.41
C PHE A 168 -9.14 -10.43 -10.64
N LYS A 169 -9.63 -11.55 -11.23
CA LYS A 169 -11.05 -11.74 -11.52
C LYS A 169 -11.89 -11.70 -10.24
N ASP A 170 -11.40 -12.33 -9.18
CA ASP A 170 -12.12 -12.47 -7.91
C ASP A 170 -12.26 -11.13 -7.17
N ILE A 171 -11.26 -10.25 -7.33
CA ILE A 171 -11.23 -8.95 -6.62
C ILE A 171 -11.94 -7.87 -7.44
N TYR A 172 -11.66 -7.79 -8.75
CA TYR A 172 -12.01 -6.61 -9.55
C TYR A 172 -13.16 -6.82 -10.54
N LEU A 173 -13.64 -8.06 -10.73
CA LEU A 173 -14.76 -8.32 -11.60
C LEU A 173 -16.00 -8.76 -10.80
N LYS A 174 -17.15 -8.22 -11.17
CA LYS A 174 -18.45 -8.61 -10.61
C LYS A 174 -19.15 -9.53 -11.61
N ASN A 175 -19.33 -10.80 -11.27
CA ASN A 175 -19.89 -11.82 -12.18
C ASN A 175 -19.14 -11.87 -13.54
N GLY A 176 -17.80 -11.82 -13.49
CA GLY A 176 -16.93 -11.83 -14.67
C GLY A 176 -16.93 -10.54 -15.50
N LYS A 177 -17.59 -9.46 -15.05
CA LYS A 177 -17.69 -8.19 -15.76
C LYS A 177 -17.04 -7.04 -14.96
N ILE A 178 -16.52 -6.05 -15.67
CA ILE A 178 -16.01 -4.82 -15.06
C ILE A 178 -17.19 -4.11 -14.37
N PRO A 179 -17.06 -3.76 -13.07
CA PRO A 179 -18.12 -3.08 -12.33
C PRO A 179 -18.39 -1.69 -12.90
N ASN A 180 -19.59 -1.18 -12.72
CA ASN A 180 -19.96 0.17 -13.11
C ASN A 180 -19.46 1.20 -12.12
N VAL A 181 -19.36 2.46 -12.54
CA VAL A 181 -19.12 3.58 -11.62
C VAL A 181 -20.24 3.63 -10.58
N GLY A 182 -19.86 3.72 -9.31
CA GLY A 182 -20.78 3.70 -8.17
C GLY A 182 -21.08 2.29 -7.64
N ASP A 183 -20.76 1.22 -8.37
CA ASP A 183 -20.87 -0.14 -7.82
C ASP A 183 -19.98 -0.31 -6.59
N ARG A 184 -20.42 -1.13 -5.65
CA ARG A 184 -19.67 -1.43 -4.43
C ARG A 184 -18.59 -2.46 -4.72
N LEU A 185 -17.34 -2.15 -4.42
CA LEU A 185 -16.19 -3.06 -4.47
C LEU A 185 -15.76 -3.40 -3.04
N ILE A 186 -15.84 -4.66 -2.67
CA ILE A 186 -15.43 -5.18 -1.36
C ILE A 186 -14.15 -5.98 -1.55
N ILE A 187 -13.16 -5.79 -0.66
CA ILE A 187 -11.85 -6.45 -0.75
C ILE A 187 -11.54 -7.17 0.57
N PRO A 188 -12.18 -8.33 0.84
CA PRO A 188 -12.14 -8.99 2.15
C PRO A 188 -10.72 -9.42 2.56
N LYS A 189 -9.91 -9.90 1.60
CA LYS A 189 -8.52 -10.30 1.86
C LYS A 189 -7.67 -9.11 2.32
N LEU A 190 -7.90 -7.92 1.76
CA LEU A 190 -7.21 -6.70 2.18
C LEU A 190 -7.66 -6.25 3.57
N SER A 191 -8.96 -6.31 3.87
CA SER A 191 -9.48 -6.07 5.22
C SER A 191 -8.82 -7.00 6.25
N ASN A 192 -8.72 -8.31 5.95
CA ASN A 192 -8.06 -9.27 6.83
C ASN A 192 -6.57 -8.94 7.04
N THR A 193 -5.89 -8.46 6.00
CA THR A 193 -4.49 -8.01 6.13
C THR A 193 -4.40 -6.82 7.09
N PHE A 194 -5.26 -5.81 6.95
CA PHE A 194 -5.31 -4.69 7.89
C PHE A 194 -5.65 -5.13 9.31
N SER A 195 -6.60 -6.05 9.49
CA SER A 195 -6.93 -6.59 10.82
C SER A 195 -5.73 -7.25 11.50
N LEU A 196 -4.91 -8.00 10.75
CA LEU A 196 -3.68 -8.59 11.27
C LEU A 196 -2.65 -7.52 11.65
N LEU A 197 -2.45 -6.50 10.80
CA LEU A 197 -1.53 -5.40 11.10
C LEU A 197 -2.01 -4.56 12.30
N ILE A 198 -3.31 -4.36 12.46
CA ILE A 198 -3.90 -3.70 13.63
C ILE A 198 -3.62 -4.50 14.90
N LYS A 199 -3.77 -5.81 14.84
CA LYS A 199 -3.60 -6.71 15.99
C LYS A 199 -2.14 -6.91 16.37
N ASN A 200 -1.27 -7.15 15.39
CA ASN A 200 0.09 -7.63 15.57
C ASN A 200 1.16 -6.53 15.34
N GLY A 201 0.75 -5.35 14.81
CA GLY A 201 1.67 -4.27 14.43
C GLY A 201 2.19 -4.40 13.00
N LEU A 202 2.79 -3.32 12.48
CA LEU A 202 3.26 -3.24 11.08
C LEU A 202 4.37 -4.25 10.76
N GLN A 203 5.14 -4.68 11.77
CA GLN A 203 6.21 -5.68 11.59
C GLN A 203 5.67 -7.05 11.15
N ASP A 204 4.40 -7.37 11.42
CA ASP A 204 3.75 -8.60 10.98
C ASP A 204 3.78 -8.79 9.45
N PHE A 205 3.87 -7.68 8.71
CA PHE A 205 4.00 -7.70 7.24
C PHE A 205 5.31 -8.33 6.76
N TYR A 206 6.36 -8.34 7.59
CA TYR A 206 7.71 -8.82 7.23
C TYR A 206 8.18 -10.04 8.02
N SER A 207 7.53 -10.38 9.13
CA SER A 207 7.97 -11.49 9.99
C SER A 207 6.85 -12.25 10.70
N GLY A 208 5.57 -11.91 10.43
CA GLY A 208 4.42 -12.49 11.13
C GLY A 208 3.47 -13.29 10.24
N ASP A 209 2.18 -13.26 10.58
CA ASP A 209 1.14 -14.01 9.88
C ASP A 209 0.88 -13.47 8.47
N VAL A 210 0.92 -12.14 8.29
CA VAL A 210 0.80 -11.52 6.97
C VAL A 210 1.95 -11.97 6.07
N PHE A 211 3.18 -11.90 6.60
CA PHE A 211 4.38 -12.36 5.88
C PHE A 211 4.25 -13.81 5.41
N ARG A 212 3.91 -14.73 6.32
CA ARG A 212 3.78 -16.16 5.98
C ARG A 212 2.77 -16.41 4.85
N LYS A 213 1.64 -15.69 4.86
CA LYS A 213 0.63 -15.79 3.80
C LYS A 213 1.14 -15.26 2.45
N ILE A 214 1.80 -14.10 2.45
CA ILE A 214 2.37 -13.52 1.23
C ILE A 214 3.39 -14.47 0.61
N ILE A 215 4.33 -14.99 1.41
CA ILE A 215 5.37 -15.91 0.92
C ILE A 215 4.77 -17.21 0.42
N SER A 216 3.81 -17.79 1.12
CA SER A 216 3.11 -19.01 0.67
C SER A 216 2.42 -18.81 -0.68
N ASP A 217 1.72 -17.68 -0.86
CA ASP A 217 1.04 -17.38 -2.13
C ASP A 217 2.05 -17.15 -3.27
N LEU A 218 3.14 -16.43 -3.01
CA LEU A 218 4.18 -16.15 -4.00
C LEU A 218 4.93 -17.42 -4.42
N ASP A 219 5.21 -18.32 -3.49
CA ASP A 219 5.88 -19.60 -3.73
C ASP A 219 5.01 -20.52 -4.59
N ILE A 220 3.74 -20.68 -4.25
CA ILE A 220 2.75 -21.44 -5.05
C ILE A 220 2.66 -20.90 -6.49
N LEU A 221 2.80 -19.60 -6.66
CA LEU A 221 2.70 -18.93 -7.96
C LEU A 221 4.03 -18.87 -8.72
N GLY A 222 5.10 -19.46 -8.18
CA GLY A 222 6.43 -19.49 -8.80
C GLY A 222 7.11 -18.12 -8.91
N SER A 223 6.79 -17.19 -8.01
CA SER A 223 7.42 -15.88 -7.97
C SER A 223 8.91 -15.99 -7.60
N PRO A 224 9.79 -15.14 -8.19
CA PRO A 224 11.18 -15.06 -7.76
C PRO A 224 11.35 -14.45 -6.36
N LEU A 225 10.32 -13.78 -5.83
CA LEU A 225 10.23 -13.34 -4.44
C LEU A 225 9.81 -14.53 -3.57
N ASN A 226 10.75 -15.09 -2.83
CA ASN A 226 10.50 -16.19 -1.90
C ASN A 226 11.06 -15.85 -0.52
N LEU A 227 11.33 -16.86 0.30
CA LEU A 227 11.88 -16.74 1.66
C LEU A 227 13.15 -15.87 1.77
N SER A 228 13.82 -15.49 0.67
CA SER A 228 14.93 -14.53 0.72
C SER A 228 14.53 -13.16 1.28
N LEU A 229 13.23 -12.86 1.37
CA LEU A 229 12.70 -11.69 2.07
C LEU A 229 13.02 -11.68 3.59
N ILE A 230 13.26 -12.84 4.19
CA ILE A 230 13.54 -12.97 5.64
C ILE A 230 14.89 -12.37 6.01
N HIS A 231 15.86 -12.38 5.09
CA HIS A 231 17.23 -11.93 5.36
C HIS A 231 17.43 -10.42 5.16
N ILE A 232 16.38 -9.69 4.81
CA ILE A 232 16.43 -8.25 4.63
C ILE A 232 15.89 -7.61 5.91
N SER A 233 16.77 -7.45 6.89
CA SER A 233 16.45 -6.89 8.20
C SER A 233 16.08 -5.41 8.18
N GLU A 234 16.41 -4.69 7.09
CA GLU A 234 16.04 -3.28 6.93
C GLU A 234 15.79 -2.95 5.45
N PRO A 235 14.51 -2.94 5.00
CA PRO A 235 14.17 -2.56 3.64
C PRO A 235 14.32 -1.05 3.37
N THR A 236 14.69 -0.26 4.37
CA THR A 236 14.64 1.20 4.32
C THR A 236 15.85 1.82 5.02
N ARG A 237 16.39 2.90 4.44
CA ARG A 237 17.44 3.73 5.06
C ARG A 237 16.88 5.12 5.35
N PRO A 238 16.89 5.60 6.61
CA PRO A 238 16.68 7.02 6.88
C PRO A 238 17.93 7.79 6.42
N TYR A 239 17.71 8.88 5.71
CA TYR A 239 18.73 9.85 5.31
C TYR A 239 18.55 11.15 6.09
#